data_3e148413cb2ccb290a704a27ed7196d2
#
_entry.id   3e148413cb2ccb290a704a27ed7196d2
#
_cell.length_a   1.000
_cell.length_b   1.000
_cell.length_c   1.000
_cell.angle_alpha   90.00
_cell.angle_beta   90.00
_cell.angle_gamma   90.00
#
_symmetry.space_group_name_H-M   'P 1'
#
loop_
_entity.id
_entity.type
_entity.pdbx_description
1 polymer ?
#
loop_
_entity_poly.entity_id
_entity_poly.type
_entity_poly.pdbx_seq_one_letter_code
_entity_poly.pdbx_strand_id
1 'polypeptide(L)'
;MRFLTAYLMDGRGQPADGRRSTPPVHAHDAADEEPIDVEWSEASDDGEAAEIIDEPANDKFVAASADPYAAYMASLRHVPRLDRDEEHDLAVKYLKNHDPKIAQRLISSNLKLVVKLAHEYTRAGKNLLDLIQEGNVGLVQAVEKYDPHRNVKLSSYAAWWIRAYILRYILQNARIVRLGTTATQRKLFFNLRKEKAKLERMGFVPTTDRVAKAMRVPEHEVIDMEQRLGAPDASLDAPVDREDDHARSRLDMIESIGVRPDAIAEEGEFRERLHQVLLAFGQRLKDRERQLFEQRLMTDDPRTLQELGDAFGISRERTRQLEMRLMARLKTYLRAALGDAVDLEARDSAA
;
A
#
# COMPACT_ATOMS: atom_id res chain seq x y z
N MET A 1 6.57 30.93 21.57
CA MET A 1 5.33 31.18 20.82
C MET A 1 4.47 29.94 20.62
N ARG A 2 5.02 28.78 20.29
CA ARG A 2 4.25 27.52 20.15
C ARG A 2 3.40 27.14 21.37
N PHE A 3 3.86 27.48 22.59
CA PHE A 3 3.13 27.18 23.82
C PHE A 3 1.88 28.02 24.01
N LEU A 4 1.92 29.28 23.60
CA LEU A 4 0.78 30.20 23.72
C LEU A 4 -0.30 29.85 22.69
N THR A 5 0.09 29.43 21.49
CA THR A 5 -0.82 28.94 20.44
C THR A 5 -1.50 27.66 20.87
N ALA A 6 -0.75 26.70 21.44
CA ALA A 6 -1.30 25.45 21.94
C ALA A 6 -2.24 25.62 23.15
N TYR A 7 -1.97 26.58 24.04
CA TYR A 7 -2.81 26.84 25.22
C TYR A 7 -4.10 27.61 24.88
N LEU A 8 -4.08 28.46 23.84
CA LEU A 8 -5.29 29.15 23.36
C LEU A 8 -6.22 28.19 22.56
N MET A 9 -5.65 27.11 21.96
CA MET A 9 -6.39 26.12 21.18
C MET A 9 -6.96 24.98 22.05
N ASP A 10 -6.32 24.64 23.19
CA ASP A 10 -6.74 23.51 24.03
C ASP A 10 -7.43 24.03 25.30
N GLY A 11 -8.77 24.03 25.27
CA GLY A 11 -9.62 24.44 26.41
C GLY A 11 -9.57 23.47 27.62
N ARG A 12 -8.64 22.50 27.66
CA ARG A 12 -8.46 21.52 28.75
C ARG A 12 -6.99 21.48 29.16
N GLY A 13 -6.70 22.10 30.28
CA GLY A 13 -5.37 22.17 30.88
C GLY A 13 -4.80 20.82 31.34
N GLN A 14 -4.36 19.98 30.42
CA GLN A 14 -3.46 18.86 30.68
C GLN A 14 -2.30 18.91 29.69
N PRO A 15 -1.04 18.75 30.15
CA PRO A 15 0.10 18.70 29.26
C PRO A 15 0.06 17.39 28.44
N ALA A 16 0.05 17.51 27.12
CA ALA A 16 0.18 16.38 26.21
C ALA A 16 1.62 15.83 26.29
N ASP A 17 1.77 14.66 26.86
CA ASP A 17 3.02 13.91 26.86
C ASP A 17 3.23 13.26 25.46
N GLY A 18 3.96 13.98 24.63
CA GLY A 18 4.16 13.66 23.21
C GLY A 18 5.37 12.79 22.94
N ARG A 19 5.36 11.53 23.34
CA ARG A 19 6.22 10.51 22.71
C ARG A 19 5.37 9.55 21.89
N ARG A 20 5.11 9.88 20.63
CA ARG A 20 4.72 8.88 19.62
C ARG A 20 5.98 8.18 19.14
N SER A 21 6.24 7.02 19.70
CA SER A 21 7.11 6.02 19.13
C SER A 21 6.40 5.50 17.85
N THR A 22 7.00 5.74 16.69
CA THR A 22 6.67 5.02 15.47
C THR A 22 6.88 3.53 15.72
N PRO A 23 5.90 2.66 15.45
CA PRO A 23 6.13 1.23 15.52
C PRO A 23 7.16 0.83 14.45
N PRO A 24 8.06 -0.13 14.74
CA PRO A 24 8.98 -0.63 13.75
C PRO A 24 8.19 -1.24 12.59
N VAL A 25 8.57 -0.89 11.37
CA VAL A 25 8.10 -1.55 10.16
C VAL A 25 8.60 -2.99 10.24
N HIS A 26 7.73 -3.90 10.68
CA HIS A 26 8.00 -5.33 10.59
C HIS A 26 8.11 -5.66 9.11
N ALA A 27 9.31 -6.07 8.70
CA ALA A 27 9.50 -6.84 7.50
C ALA A 27 8.61 -8.09 7.63
N HIS A 28 7.50 -8.13 6.90
CA HIS A 28 6.69 -9.33 6.81
C HIS A 28 7.54 -10.41 6.15
N ASP A 29 7.91 -11.41 6.93
CA ASP A 29 8.47 -12.66 6.45
C ASP A 29 7.47 -13.28 5.47
N ALA A 30 7.85 -13.29 4.19
CA ALA A 30 7.04 -13.82 3.08
C ALA A 30 6.98 -15.35 3.07
N ALA A 31 7.36 -16.02 4.18
CA ALA A 31 7.57 -17.47 4.24
C ALA A 31 6.34 -18.29 4.65
N ASP A 32 5.30 -17.69 5.26
CA ASP A 32 4.21 -18.44 5.87
C ASP A 32 2.80 -18.14 5.29
N GLU A 33 2.70 -17.55 4.10
CA GLU A 33 1.40 -17.43 3.46
C GLU A 33 1.01 -18.79 2.83
N GLU A 34 0.03 -19.45 3.43
CA GLU A 34 -0.65 -20.60 2.83
C GLU A 34 -1.18 -20.27 1.43
N PRO A 35 -1.18 -21.25 0.50
CA PRO A 35 -1.67 -21.03 -0.86
C PRO A 35 -3.09 -20.50 -0.82
N ILE A 36 -3.34 -19.45 -1.59
CA ILE A 36 -4.61 -18.75 -1.69
C ILE A 36 -5.67 -19.78 -2.11
N ASP A 37 -6.56 -20.16 -1.19
CA ASP A 37 -7.77 -20.95 -1.51
C ASP A 37 -8.71 -20.08 -2.35
N VAL A 38 -8.45 -20.04 -3.64
CA VAL A 38 -9.42 -19.58 -4.62
C VAL A 38 -10.26 -20.82 -4.95
N GLU A 39 -11.52 -20.87 -4.49
CA GLU A 39 -12.49 -21.85 -4.98
C GLU A 39 -12.55 -21.76 -6.50
N TRP A 40 -11.83 -22.62 -7.16
CA TRP A 40 -11.90 -22.84 -8.58
C TRP A 40 -13.17 -23.63 -8.85
N SER A 41 -14.19 -23.00 -9.42
CA SER A 41 -15.17 -23.79 -10.16
C SER A 41 -14.39 -24.56 -11.21
N GLU A 42 -14.44 -25.88 -11.13
CA GLU A 42 -13.89 -26.81 -12.11
C GLU A 42 -14.20 -26.30 -13.52
N ALA A 43 -13.21 -25.63 -14.13
CA ALA A 43 -13.20 -25.48 -15.56
C ALA A 43 -12.95 -26.88 -16.06
N SER A 44 -13.93 -27.45 -16.75
CA SER A 44 -13.96 -28.72 -17.41
C SER A 44 -12.56 -29.23 -17.74
N ASP A 45 -12.19 -30.31 -17.08
CA ASP A 45 -11.04 -31.14 -17.44
C ASP A 45 -11.38 -31.89 -18.75
N ASP A 46 -11.56 -31.13 -19.82
CA ASP A 46 -11.56 -31.66 -21.16
C ASP A 46 -10.09 -31.78 -21.55
N GLY A 47 -9.55 -32.91 -21.13
CA GLY A 47 -8.21 -33.36 -21.42
C GLY A 47 -7.97 -33.62 -22.91
N GLU A 48 -7.96 -32.57 -23.70
CA GLU A 48 -7.20 -32.58 -24.94
C GLU A 48 -5.80 -32.08 -24.61
N ALA A 49 -4.94 -33.05 -24.36
CA ALA A 49 -3.51 -32.84 -24.47
C ALA A 49 -3.24 -32.37 -25.91
N ALA A 50 -3.17 -31.04 -26.08
CA ALA A 50 -2.65 -30.47 -27.31
C ALA A 50 -1.23 -31.05 -27.46
N GLU A 51 -1.06 -31.99 -28.36
CA GLU A 51 0.21 -32.46 -28.86
C GLU A 51 1.02 -31.22 -29.23
N ILE A 52 2.08 -31.00 -28.47
CA ILE A 52 3.11 -30.03 -28.88
C ILE A 52 3.70 -30.68 -30.14
N ILE A 53 3.32 -30.17 -31.32
CA ILE A 53 3.87 -30.52 -32.61
C ILE A 53 5.36 -30.29 -32.48
N ASP A 54 6.11 -31.39 -32.41
CA ASP A 54 7.57 -31.44 -32.51
C ASP A 54 7.89 -31.13 -33.99
N GLU A 55 7.87 -29.86 -34.42
CA GLU A 55 8.47 -29.51 -35.69
C GLU A 55 9.96 -29.76 -35.56
N PRO A 56 10.57 -30.54 -36.47
CA PRO A 56 12.01 -30.75 -36.48
C PRO A 56 12.70 -29.41 -36.81
N ALA A 57 13.17 -28.72 -35.79
CA ALA A 57 13.92 -27.50 -35.97
C ALA A 57 15.27 -27.85 -36.61
N ASN A 58 15.46 -27.25 -37.76
CA ASN A 58 16.68 -27.18 -38.55
C ASN A 58 17.86 -26.74 -37.66
N ASP A 59 18.80 -27.63 -37.44
CA ASP A 59 19.90 -27.54 -36.47
C ASP A 59 21.07 -26.64 -36.95
N LYS A 60 20.77 -25.59 -37.74
CA LYS A 60 21.78 -24.64 -38.22
C LYS A 60 21.42 -23.23 -37.76
N PHE A 61 22.33 -22.68 -36.97
CA PHE A 61 22.33 -21.33 -36.42
C PHE A 61 21.51 -21.09 -35.13
N VAL A 62 22.08 -21.50 -34.00
CA VAL A 62 21.91 -20.73 -32.78
C VAL A 62 22.88 -19.51 -32.85
N ALA A 63 22.64 -18.63 -33.81
CA ALA A 63 23.06 -17.26 -33.68
C ALA A 63 22.28 -16.69 -32.51
N ALA A 64 22.93 -15.99 -31.58
CA ALA A 64 22.35 -15.37 -30.40
C ALA A 64 20.99 -14.73 -30.77
N SER A 65 19.90 -15.47 -30.53
CA SER A 65 18.57 -14.94 -30.78
C SER A 65 18.40 -13.79 -29.79
N ALA A 66 18.12 -12.62 -30.30
CA ALA A 66 17.86 -11.42 -29.49
C ALA A 66 16.62 -11.59 -28.59
N ASP A 67 15.92 -12.73 -28.73
CA ASP A 67 14.73 -13.07 -27.95
C ASP A 67 15.11 -13.98 -26.74
N PRO A 68 15.04 -13.44 -25.52
CA PRO A 68 15.33 -14.19 -24.29
C PRO A 68 14.42 -15.41 -24.09
N TYR A 69 13.18 -15.37 -24.60
CA TYR A 69 12.27 -16.50 -24.54
C TYR A 69 12.74 -17.67 -25.40
N ALA A 70 13.17 -17.42 -26.63
CA ALA A 70 13.71 -18.43 -27.51
C ALA A 70 14.97 -19.10 -26.92
N ALA A 71 15.87 -18.31 -26.31
CA ALA A 71 17.06 -18.81 -25.62
C ALA A 71 16.69 -19.73 -24.44
N TYR A 72 15.69 -19.33 -23.64
CA TYR A 72 15.19 -20.15 -22.54
C TYR A 72 14.58 -21.46 -23.05
N MET A 73 13.74 -21.41 -24.08
CA MET A 73 13.14 -22.62 -24.68
C MET A 73 14.18 -23.57 -25.26
N ALA A 74 15.25 -23.04 -25.88
CA ALA A 74 16.36 -23.84 -26.37
C ALA A 74 17.07 -24.60 -25.24
N SER A 75 17.28 -23.96 -24.09
CA SER A 75 17.87 -24.62 -22.92
C SER A 75 17.01 -25.76 -22.38
N LEU A 76 15.68 -25.66 -22.46
CA LEU A 76 14.76 -26.67 -21.98
C LEU A 76 14.65 -27.90 -22.90
N ARG A 77 15.05 -27.81 -24.18
CA ARG A 77 14.98 -28.93 -25.12
C ARG A 77 15.81 -30.13 -24.68
N HIS A 78 16.98 -29.89 -24.12
CA HIS A 78 17.94 -30.90 -23.71
C HIS A 78 17.62 -31.58 -22.35
N VAL A 79 16.59 -31.10 -21.64
CA VAL A 79 16.22 -31.65 -20.34
C VAL A 79 15.35 -32.88 -20.54
N PRO A 80 15.79 -34.07 -20.10
CA PRO A 80 15.02 -35.31 -20.23
C PRO A 80 13.82 -35.25 -19.29
N ARG A 81 12.69 -35.82 -19.74
CA ARG A 81 11.54 -36.07 -18.87
C ARG A 81 11.84 -37.28 -17.99
N LEU A 82 11.43 -37.18 -16.73
CA LEU A 82 11.49 -38.32 -15.81
C LEU A 82 10.27 -39.22 -16.00
N ASP A 83 10.47 -40.52 -15.91
CA ASP A 83 9.37 -41.48 -15.80
C ASP A 83 8.75 -41.42 -14.40
N ARG A 84 7.53 -41.96 -14.26
CA ARG A 84 6.76 -41.89 -13.01
C ARG A 84 7.48 -42.56 -11.84
N ASP A 85 8.09 -43.72 -12.11
CA ASP A 85 8.79 -44.49 -11.08
C ASP A 85 10.10 -43.80 -10.69
N GLU A 86 10.83 -43.23 -11.65
CA GLU A 86 12.03 -42.42 -11.39
C GLU A 86 11.70 -41.12 -10.60
N GLU A 87 10.58 -40.46 -10.94
CA GLU A 87 10.11 -39.27 -10.22
C GLU A 87 9.82 -39.61 -8.76
N HIS A 88 9.12 -40.71 -8.52
CA HIS A 88 8.80 -41.18 -7.18
C HIS A 88 10.06 -41.53 -6.37
N ASP A 89 10.99 -42.29 -6.95
CA ASP A 89 12.25 -42.67 -6.30
C ASP A 89 13.11 -41.47 -5.94
N LEU A 90 13.20 -40.50 -6.85
CA LEU A 90 13.92 -39.24 -6.60
C LEU A 90 13.24 -38.43 -5.50
N ALA A 91 11.91 -38.34 -5.50
CA ALA A 91 11.16 -37.62 -4.47
C ALA A 91 11.33 -38.25 -3.08
N VAL A 92 11.32 -39.61 -2.98
CA VAL A 92 11.58 -40.32 -1.72
C VAL A 92 13.01 -40.10 -1.23
N LYS A 93 13.99 -40.09 -2.15
CA LYS A 93 15.39 -39.74 -1.80
C LYS A 93 15.54 -38.31 -1.34
N TYR A 94 14.83 -37.38 -2.00
CA TYR A 94 14.85 -35.96 -1.61
C TYR A 94 14.26 -35.74 -0.22
N LEU A 95 13.12 -36.38 0.08
CA LEU A 95 12.48 -36.29 1.40
C LEU A 95 13.39 -36.75 2.54
N LYS A 96 14.27 -37.76 2.29
CA LYS A 96 15.21 -38.29 3.29
C LYS A 96 16.46 -37.42 3.47
N ASN A 97 17.02 -36.91 2.36
CA ASN A 97 18.37 -36.36 2.35
C ASN A 97 18.41 -34.86 2.12
N HIS A 98 17.32 -34.26 1.61
CA HIS A 98 17.26 -32.84 1.17
C HIS A 98 18.42 -32.43 0.26
N ASP A 99 18.88 -33.36 -0.62
CA ASP A 99 19.99 -33.09 -1.52
C ASP A 99 19.58 -32.11 -2.63
N PRO A 100 20.26 -30.95 -2.75
CA PRO A 100 19.92 -29.93 -3.75
C PRO A 100 20.06 -30.42 -5.19
N LYS A 101 20.92 -31.41 -5.48
CA LYS A 101 21.08 -32.00 -6.81
C LYS A 101 19.83 -32.78 -7.23
N ILE A 102 19.22 -33.48 -6.29
CA ILE A 102 17.97 -34.24 -6.55
C ILE A 102 16.82 -33.24 -6.78
N ALA A 103 16.72 -32.20 -5.96
CA ALA A 103 15.73 -31.13 -6.16
C ALA A 103 15.90 -30.49 -7.54
N GLN A 104 17.12 -30.15 -7.95
CA GLN A 104 17.42 -29.56 -9.26
C GLN A 104 16.95 -30.48 -10.40
N ARG A 105 17.11 -31.80 -10.28
CA ARG A 105 16.66 -32.76 -11.30
C ARG A 105 15.14 -32.84 -11.38
N LEU A 106 14.44 -32.84 -10.23
CA LEU A 106 12.96 -32.81 -10.16
C LEU A 106 12.39 -31.49 -10.73
N ILE A 107 13.01 -30.36 -10.41
CA ILE A 107 12.60 -29.05 -10.91
C ILE A 107 12.81 -28.98 -12.43
N SER A 108 14.03 -29.29 -12.90
CA SER A 108 14.37 -29.14 -14.32
C SER A 108 13.50 -29.99 -15.24
N SER A 109 13.13 -31.19 -14.84
CA SER A 109 12.23 -32.09 -15.62
C SER A 109 10.81 -31.52 -15.77
N ASN A 110 10.38 -30.66 -14.83
CA ASN A 110 9.04 -30.07 -14.79
C ASN A 110 8.97 -28.61 -15.29
N LEU A 111 10.08 -27.98 -15.72
CA LEU A 111 10.08 -26.61 -16.23
C LEU A 111 9.17 -26.41 -17.46
N LYS A 112 9.05 -27.43 -18.34
CA LYS A 112 8.13 -27.38 -19.49
C LYS A 112 6.67 -27.26 -19.07
N LEU A 113 6.28 -27.80 -17.92
CA LEU A 113 4.94 -27.65 -17.34
C LEU A 113 4.69 -26.19 -16.94
N VAL A 114 5.70 -25.53 -16.36
CA VAL A 114 5.60 -24.10 -15.99
C VAL A 114 5.33 -23.23 -17.22
N VAL A 115 6.08 -23.46 -18.31
CA VAL A 115 5.87 -22.73 -19.56
C VAL A 115 4.46 -22.90 -20.10
N LYS A 116 3.97 -24.16 -20.11
CA LYS A 116 2.59 -24.44 -20.54
C LYS A 116 1.56 -23.66 -19.72
N LEU A 117 1.66 -23.73 -18.40
CA LEU A 117 0.74 -23.03 -17.51
C LEU A 117 0.86 -21.50 -17.62
N ALA A 118 2.08 -20.95 -17.75
CA ALA A 118 2.27 -19.51 -17.92
C ALA A 118 1.61 -18.97 -19.20
N HIS A 119 1.59 -19.76 -20.28
CA HIS A 119 0.91 -19.37 -21.51
C HIS A 119 -0.61 -19.19 -21.35
N GLU A 120 -1.26 -19.90 -20.44
CA GLU A 120 -2.69 -19.73 -20.15
C GLU A 120 -3.00 -18.32 -19.63
N TYR A 121 -2.01 -17.65 -19.01
CA TYR A 121 -2.14 -16.34 -18.36
C TYR A 121 -1.56 -15.18 -19.17
N THR A 122 -1.05 -15.39 -20.38
CA THR A 122 -0.50 -14.29 -21.23
C THR A 122 -1.51 -13.19 -21.52
N ARG A 123 -2.81 -13.54 -21.56
CA ARG A 123 -3.90 -12.55 -21.76
C ARG A 123 -4.00 -11.49 -20.64
N ALA A 124 -3.34 -11.71 -19.51
CA ALA A 124 -3.28 -10.72 -18.43
C ALA A 124 -2.39 -9.49 -18.75
N GLY A 125 -1.79 -9.44 -19.96
CA GLY A 125 -0.99 -8.29 -20.42
C GLY A 125 0.36 -8.13 -19.70
N LYS A 126 0.88 -9.21 -19.09
CA LYS A 126 2.19 -9.23 -18.45
C LYS A 126 3.22 -9.94 -19.33
N ASN A 127 4.50 -9.62 -19.10
CA ASN A 127 5.59 -10.28 -19.80
C ASN A 127 5.57 -11.78 -19.52
N LEU A 128 5.56 -12.60 -20.57
CA LEU A 128 5.52 -14.06 -20.45
C LEU A 128 6.72 -14.61 -19.66
N LEU A 129 7.91 -14.04 -19.84
CA LEU A 129 9.09 -14.48 -19.11
C LEU A 129 8.95 -14.27 -17.60
N ASP A 130 8.36 -13.17 -17.18
CA ASP A 130 8.13 -12.89 -15.76
C ASP A 130 7.14 -13.90 -15.17
N LEU A 131 6.06 -14.22 -15.90
CA LEU A 131 5.11 -15.25 -15.50
C LEU A 131 5.78 -16.63 -15.38
N ILE A 132 6.69 -16.97 -16.30
CA ILE A 132 7.46 -18.21 -16.25
C ILE A 132 8.37 -18.22 -15.01
N GLN A 133 9.09 -17.14 -14.73
CA GLN A 133 9.99 -17.12 -13.58
C GLN A 133 9.25 -17.18 -12.24
N GLU A 134 8.13 -16.49 -12.10
CA GLU A 134 7.27 -16.64 -10.92
C GLU A 134 6.67 -18.06 -10.80
N GLY A 135 6.29 -18.64 -11.94
CA GLY A 135 5.88 -20.03 -11.97
C GLY A 135 7.00 -21.01 -11.58
N ASN A 136 8.26 -20.72 -11.96
CA ASN A 136 9.42 -21.51 -11.53
C ASN A 136 9.64 -21.44 -10.02
N VAL A 137 9.45 -20.26 -9.40
CA VAL A 137 9.48 -20.12 -7.94
C VAL A 137 8.39 -20.96 -7.29
N GLY A 138 7.18 -20.96 -7.85
CA GLY A 138 6.10 -21.84 -7.42
C GLY A 138 6.43 -23.34 -7.54
N LEU A 139 7.12 -23.75 -8.63
CA LEU A 139 7.57 -25.12 -8.80
C LEU A 139 8.63 -25.52 -7.75
N VAL A 140 9.55 -24.62 -7.41
CA VAL A 140 10.55 -24.87 -6.35
C VAL A 140 9.85 -25.13 -5.02
N GLN A 141 8.88 -24.28 -4.65
CA GLN A 141 8.10 -24.47 -3.43
C GLN A 141 7.27 -25.77 -3.45
N ALA A 142 6.76 -26.14 -4.61
CA ALA A 142 6.05 -27.40 -4.75
C ALA A 142 6.97 -28.60 -4.48
N VAL A 143 8.19 -28.62 -5.04
CA VAL A 143 9.16 -29.71 -4.83
C VAL A 143 9.58 -29.80 -3.37
N GLU A 144 9.79 -28.65 -2.70
CA GLU A 144 10.17 -28.60 -1.29
C GLU A 144 9.10 -29.20 -0.36
N LYS A 145 7.82 -28.93 -0.65
CA LYS A 145 6.68 -29.38 0.18
C LYS A 145 6.02 -30.67 -0.31
N TYR A 146 6.56 -31.30 -1.35
CA TYR A 146 5.96 -32.50 -1.95
C TYR A 146 6.16 -33.73 -1.09
N ASP A 147 5.04 -34.46 -0.85
CA ASP A 147 5.04 -35.74 -0.16
C ASP A 147 4.74 -36.86 -1.16
N PRO A 148 5.75 -37.70 -1.52
CA PRO A 148 5.59 -38.82 -2.48
C PRO A 148 4.66 -39.92 -1.98
N HIS A 149 4.38 -40.00 -0.67
CA HIS A 149 3.55 -41.07 -0.10
C HIS A 149 2.04 -40.84 -0.29
N ARG A 150 1.64 -39.65 -0.76
CA ARG A 150 0.23 -39.27 -1.00
C ARG A 150 -0.35 -39.82 -2.32
N ASN A 151 0.38 -40.59 -3.10
CA ASN A 151 -0.03 -41.14 -4.40
C ASN A 151 -0.51 -40.15 -5.46
N VAL A 152 -0.15 -38.88 -5.32
CA VAL A 152 -0.42 -37.82 -6.29
C VAL A 152 0.83 -37.58 -7.12
N LYS A 153 0.71 -37.35 -8.44
CA LYS A 153 1.86 -37.02 -9.28
C LYS A 153 2.41 -35.65 -8.89
N LEU A 154 3.75 -35.48 -8.91
CA LEU A 154 4.41 -34.19 -8.66
C LEU A 154 3.88 -33.11 -9.60
N SER A 155 3.68 -33.43 -10.89
CA SER A 155 3.16 -32.48 -11.88
C SER A 155 1.77 -31.92 -11.52
N SER A 156 0.87 -32.77 -11.01
CA SER A 156 -0.46 -32.35 -10.58
C SER A 156 -0.40 -31.45 -9.31
N TYR A 157 0.43 -31.84 -8.34
CA TYR A 157 0.65 -31.04 -7.14
C TYR A 157 1.33 -29.70 -7.45
N ALA A 158 2.38 -29.73 -8.27
CA ALA A 158 3.11 -28.53 -8.68
C ALA A 158 2.25 -27.56 -9.47
N ALA A 159 1.31 -28.04 -10.28
CA ALA A 159 0.41 -27.17 -11.05
C ALA A 159 -0.38 -26.20 -10.18
N TRP A 160 -0.77 -26.59 -8.96
CA TRP A 160 -1.43 -25.72 -8.00
C TRP A 160 -0.51 -24.59 -7.52
N TRP A 161 0.70 -24.92 -7.14
CA TRP A 161 1.70 -23.95 -6.70
C TRP A 161 2.07 -22.98 -7.82
N ILE A 162 2.35 -23.52 -9.01
CA ILE A 162 2.69 -22.70 -10.19
C ILE A 162 1.58 -21.69 -10.47
N ARG A 163 0.32 -22.13 -10.54
CA ARG A 163 -0.82 -21.23 -10.76
C ARG A 163 -0.97 -20.20 -9.64
N ALA A 164 -0.83 -20.60 -8.39
CA ALA A 164 -0.94 -19.70 -7.25
C ALA A 164 0.10 -18.57 -7.32
N TYR A 165 1.35 -18.89 -7.64
CA TYR A 165 2.42 -17.89 -7.77
C TYR A 165 2.21 -16.97 -8.97
N ILE A 166 1.84 -17.50 -10.13
CA ILE A 166 1.51 -16.70 -11.31
C ILE A 166 0.36 -15.73 -11.02
N LEU A 167 -0.71 -16.17 -10.38
CA LEU A 167 -1.85 -15.33 -10.04
C LEU A 167 -1.51 -14.29 -8.99
N ARG A 168 -0.69 -14.64 -8.00
CA ARG A 168 -0.15 -13.70 -7.02
C ARG A 168 0.64 -12.60 -7.72
N TYR A 169 1.52 -12.94 -8.65
CA TYR A 169 2.29 -11.99 -9.43
C TYR A 169 1.39 -11.07 -10.27
N ILE A 170 0.40 -11.63 -10.97
CA ILE A 170 -0.57 -10.85 -11.74
C ILE A 170 -1.30 -9.84 -10.85
N LEU A 171 -1.79 -10.28 -9.70
CA LEU A 171 -2.51 -9.41 -8.75
C LEU A 171 -1.63 -8.28 -8.21
N GLN A 172 -0.38 -8.60 -7.84
CA GLN A 172 0.56 -7.62 -7.28
C GLN A 172 0.98 -6.56 -8.30
N ASN A 173 1.09 -6.95 -9.57
CA ASN A 173 1.58 -6.09 -10.65
C ASN A 173 0.47 -5.58 -11.58
N ALA A 174 -0.82 -5.84 -11.28
CA ALA A 174 -1.93 -5.40 -12.11
C ALA A 174 -2.01 -3.88 -12.25
N ARG A 175 -1.68 -3.15 -11.19
CA ARG A 175 -1.75 -1.70 -11.05
C ARG A 175 -0.52 -1.18 -10.30
N ILE A 176 -0.21 0.13 -10.45
CA ILE A 176 0.83 0.82 -9.69
C ILE A 176 0.52 0.74 -8.20
N VAL A 177 -0.73 1.02 -7.82
CA VAL A 177 -1.21 0.81 -6.46
C VAL A 177 -1.77 -0.61 -6.34
N ARG A 178 -1.26 -1.40 -5.40
CA ARG A 178 -1.68 -2.79 -5.21
C ARG A 178 -3.17 -2.89 -4.91
N LEU A 179 -3.86 -3.71 -5.69
CA LEU A 179 -5.25 -4.08 -5.49
C LEU A 179 -5.35 -5.45 -4.80
N GLY A 180 -6.44 -5.69 -4.06
CA GLY A 180 -6.71 -7.03 -3.53
C GLY A 180 -5.89 -7.40 -2.30
N THR A 181 -5.83 -6.52 -1.31
CA THR A 181 -5.18 -6.79 -0.02
C THR A 181 -5.98 -7.78 0.84
N THR A 182 -7.32 -7.77 0.74
CA THR A 182 -8.19 -8.71 1.47
C THR A 182 -8.58 -9.93 0.62
N ALA A 183 -9.01 -11.02 1.25
CA ALA A 183 -9.47 -12.22 0.56
C ALA A 183 -10.68 -11.93 -0.35
N THR A 184 -11.61 -11.11 0.10
CA THR A 184 -12.79 -10.67 -0.66
C THR A 184 -12.40 -9.87 -1.90
N GLN A 185 -11.47 -8.92 -1.79
CA GLN A 185 -10.97 -8.14 -2.92
C GLN A 185 -10.23 -9.00 -3.95
N ARG A 186 -9.44 -9.99 -3.51
CA ARG A 186 -8.79 -10.96 -4.40
C ARG A 186 -9.82 -11.78 -5.18
N LYS A 187 -10.86 -12.28 -4.51
CA LYS A 187 -11.97 -12.99 -5.13
C LYS A 187 -12.68 -12.13 -6.18
N LEU A 188 -12.95 -10.87 -5.86
CA LEU A 188 -13.58 -9.91 -6.78
C LEU A 188 -12.69 -9.61 -7.98
N PHE A 189 -11.38 -9.39 -7.79
CA PHE A 189 -10.44 -9.09 -8.86
C PHE A 189 -10.52 -10.11 -10.02
N PHE A 190 -10.52 -11.40 -9.69
CA PHE A 190 -10.51 -12.46 -10.70
C PHE A 190 -11.90 -12.81 -11.25
N ASN A 191 -12.93 -12.70 -10.41
CA ASN A 191 -14.25 -13.26 -10.76
C ASN A 191 -15.29 -12.20 -11.11
N LEU A 192 -15.10 -10.91 -10.80
CA LEU A 192 -16.10 -9.85 -11.00
C LEU A 192 -16.60 -9.80 -12.46
N ARG A 193 -15.68 -9.72 -13.42
CA ARG A 193 -16.03 -9.68 -14.84
C ARG A 193 -16.70 -10.96 -15.32
N LYS A 194 -16.26 -12.11 -14.82
CA LYS A 194 -16.81 -13.41 -15.17
C LYS A 194 -18.26 -13.56 -14.68
N GLU A 195 -18.53 -13.16 -13.44
CA GLU A 195 -19.88 -13.21 -12.87
C GLU A 195 -20.84 -12.20 -13.53
N LYS A 196 -20.37 -10.99 -13.87
CA LYS A 196 -21.15 -10.03 -14.67
C LYS A 196 -21.54 -10.61 -16.01
N ALA A 197 -20.59 -11.13 -16.77
CA ALA A 197 -20.85 -11.76 -18.06
C ALA A 197 -21.78 -12.98 -17.95
N LYS A 198 -21.71 -13.73 -16.86
CA LYS A 198 -22.60 -14.85 -16.59
C LYS A 198 -24.04 -14.39 -16.33
N LEU A 199 -24.23 -13.34 -15.54
CA LEU A 199 -25.56 -12.75 -15.31
C LEU A 199 -26.18 -12.19 -16.61
N GLU A 200 -25.38 -11.52 -17.43
CA GLU A 200 -25.82 -11.02 -18.75
C GLU A 200 -26.26 -12.15 -19.68
N ARG A 201 -25.50 -13.27 -19.74
CA ARG A 201 -25.88 -14.46 -20.51
C ARG A 201 -27.19 -15.09 -20.02
N MET A 202 -27.49 -14.97 -18.74
CA MET A 202 -28.78 -15.42 -18.17
C MET A 202 -29.93 -14.41 -18.39
N GLY A 203 -29.68 -13.28 -19.08
CA GLY A 203 -30.67 -12.24 -19.35
C GLY A 203 -30.93 -11.29 -18.19
N PHE A 204 -30.08 -11.31 -17.14
CA PHE A 204 -30.19 -10.39 -16.01
C PHE A 204 -29.25 -9.18 -16.16
N VAL A 205 -29.74 -8.00 -15.77
CA VAL A 205 -28.88 -6.82 -15.64
C VAL A 205 -27.95 -7.05 -14.45
N PRO A 206 -26.61 -6.95 -14.63
CA PRO A 206 -25.62 -7.19 -13.56
C PRO A 206 -25.55 -5.97 -12.62
N THR A 207 -26.55 -5.80 -11.75
CA THR A 207 -26.51 -4.78 -10.70
C THR A 207 -25.53 -5.18 -9.58
N THR A 208 -24.96 -4.19 -8.89
CA THR A 208 -24.00 -4.42 -7.78
C THR A 208 -24.55 -5.37 -6.70
N ASP A 209 -25.83 -5.21 -6.33
CA ASP A 209 -26.52 -6.08 -5.38
C ASP A 209 -26.60 -7.56 -5.84
N ARG A 210 -26.91 -7.79 -7.14
CA ARG A 210 -26.97 -9.16 -7.69
C ARG A 210 -25.60 -9.82 -7.73
N VAL A 211 -24.58 -9.05 -8.13
CA VAL A 211 -23.19 -9.54 -8.14
C VAL A 211 -22.71 -9.85 -6.72
N ALA A 212 -23.00 -8.96 -5.76
CA ALA A 212 -22.67 -9.15 -4.35
C ALA A 212 -23.28 -10.44 -3.78
N LYS A 213 -24.58 -10.70 -4.08
CA LYS A 213 -25.28 -11.93 -3.70
C LYS A 213 -24.70 -13.17 -4.35
N ALA A 214 -24.39 -13.10 -5.67
CA ALA A 214 -23.84 -14.23 -6.40
C ALA A 214 -22.45 -14.61 -5.89
N MET A 215 -21.64 -13.63 -5.52
CA MET A 215 -20.27 -13.83 -5.02
C MET A 215 -20.20 -13.99 -3.49
N ARG A 216 -21.29 -13.79 -2.76
CA ARG A 216 -21.37 -13.79 -1.28
C ARG A 216 -20.36 -12.80 -0.67
N VAL A 217 -20.39 -11.56 -1.15
CA VAL A 217 -19.50 -10.48 -0.73
C VAL A 217 -20.36 -9.25 -0.40
N PRO A 218 -19.96 -8.38 0.53
CA PRO A 218 -20.65 -7.13 0.81
C PRO A 218 -20.74 -6.23 -0.42
N GLU A 219 -21.85 -5.53 -0.62
CA GLU A 219 -22.11 -4.69 -1.79
C GLU A 219 -21.10 -3.53 -1.91
N HIS A 220 -20.72 -2.92 -0.78
CA HIS A 220 -19.74 -1.82 -0.78
C HIS A 220 -18.38 -2.24 -1.34
N GLU A 221 -17.93 -3.48 -1.08
CA GLU A 221 -16.67 -3.98 -1.66
C GLU A 221 -16.76 -4.21 -3.17
N VAL A 222 -17.95 -4.57 -3.67
CA VAL A 222 -18.17 -4.68 -5.13
C VAL A 222 -18.09 -3.32 -5.77
N ILE A 223 -18.72 -2.29 -5.20
CA ILE A 223 -18.70 -0.90 -5.69
C ILE A 223 -17.25 -0.38 -5.71
N ASP A 224 -16.53 -0.53 -4.60
CA ASP A 224 -15.13 -0.11 -4.49
C ASP A 224 -14.25 -0.78 -5.55
N MET A 225 -14.43 -2.09 -5.74
CA MET A 225 -13.61 -2.82 -6.71
C MET A 225 -13.98 -2.46 -8.15
N GLU A 226 -15.25 -2.19 -8.44
CA GLU A 226 -15.67 -1.69 -9.73
C GLU A 226 -15.04 -0.35 -10.07
N GLN A 227 -15.02 0.59 -9.13
CA GLN A 227 -14.37 1.89 -9.31
C GLN A 227 -12.86 1.72 -9.57
N ARG A 228 -12.19 0.88 -8.78
CA ARG A 228 -10.75 0.62 -8.92
C ARG A 228 -10.39 -0.09 -10.23
N LEU A 229 -11.24 -0.98 -10.74
CA LEU A 229 -11.00 -1.70 -11.98
C LEU A 229 -11.53 -0.96 -13.23
N GLY A 230 -12.38 0.05 -13.04
CA GLY A 230 -13.09 0.73 -14.12
C GLY A 230 -12.19 1.55 -15.04
N ALA A 231 -11.17 2.22 -14.51
CA ALA A 231 -10.26 3.05 -15.28
C ALA A 231 -8.80 2.53 -15.16
N PRO A 232 -8.01 2.55 -16.23
CA PRO A 232 -6.58 2.28 -16.17
C PRO A 232 -5.84 3.39 -15.42
N ASP A 233 -4.63 3.09 -14.95
CA ASP A 233 -3.74 4.10 -14.39
C ASP A 233 -3.43 5.15 -15.46
N ALA A 234 -3.62 6.44 -15.13
CA ALA A 234 -3.41 7.52 -16.07
C ALA A 234 -1.97 8.06 -15.96
N SER A 235 -1.32 8.28 -17.10
CA SER A 235 -0.02 8.97 -17.12
C SER A 235 -0.23 10.45 -16.80
N LEU A 236 0.53 10.97 -15.85
CA LEU A 236 0.53 12.41 -15.52
C LEU A 236 1.28 13.24 -16.56
N ASP A 237 2.23 12.66 -17.26
CA ASP A 237 2.98 13.33 -18.33
C ASP A 237 2.17 13.44 -19.63
N ALA A 238 1.04 12.75 -19.72
CA ALA A 238 0.20 12.82 -20.91
C ALA A 238 -0.38 14.24 -21.06
N PRO A 239 -0.35 14.81 -22.29
CA PRO A 239 -0.96 16.10 -22.55
C PRO A 239 -2.48 16.04 -22.31
N VAL A 240 -3.04 17.13 -21.83
CA VAL A 240 -4.50 17.27 -21.59
C VAL A 240 -5.22 17.26 -22.92
N ASP A 241 -4.68 17.97 -23.90
CA ASP A 241 -5.18 17.98 -25.27
C ASP A 241 -4.19 17.26 -26.19
N ARG A 242 -4.67 16.32 -26.98
CA ARG A 242 -3.83 15.53 -27.89
C ARG A 242 -3.54 16.23 -29.22
N GLU A 243 -4.29 17.30 -29.53
CA GLU A 243 -4.17 18.03 -30.79
C GLU A 243 -3.18 19.21 -30.70
N ASP A 244 -2.77 19.60 -29.48
CA ASP A 244 -1.84 20.70 -29.23
C ASP A 244 -0.49 20.17 -28.73
N ASP A 245 0.56 20.33 -29.56
CA ASP A 245 1.95 19.94 -29.21
C ASP A 245 2.52 20.70 -28.00
N HIS A 246 1.89 21.82 -27.63
CA HIS A 246 2.26 22.65 -26.47
C HIS A 246 1.25 22.53 -25.32
N ALA A 247 0.34 21.55 -25.37
CA ALA A 247 -0.64 21.34 -24.33
C ALA A 247 0.03 21.04 -22.98
N ARG A 248 -0.53 21.62 -21.94
CA ARG A 248 -0.11 21.36 -20.56
C ARG A 248 -0.24 19.89 -20.23
N SER A 249 0.68 19.36 -19.43
CA SER A 249 0.57 18.00 -18.92
C SER A 249 -0.54 17.89 -17.87
N ARG A 250 -1.05 16.69 -17.65
CA ARG A 250 -2.00 16.45 -16.55
C ARG A 250 -1.39 16.78 -15.20
N LEU A 251 -0.06 16.65 -15.05
CA LEU A 251 0.67 17.02 -13.85
C LEU A 251 0.49 18.50 -13.51
N ASP A 252 0.52 19.40 -14.53
CA ASP A 252 0.36 20.83 -14.35
C ASP A 252 -1.04 21.25 -13.89
N MET A 253 -2.02 20.33 -14.02
CA MET A 253 -3.40 20.55 -13.58
C MET A 253 -3.66 20.11 -12.13
N ILE A 254 -2.71 19.41 -11.52
CA ILE A 254 -2.86 18.94 -10.14
C ILE A 254 -2.59 20.09 -9.19
N GLU A 255 -3.56 20.36 -8.33
CA GLU A 255 -3.41 21.37 -7.27
C GLU A 255 -2.32 20.96 -6.29
N SER A 256 -1.41 21.89 -5.98
CA SER A 256 -0.38 21.67 -4.95
C SER A 256 -1.02 21.51 -3.58
N ILE A 257 -0.59 20.49 -2.83
CA ILE A 257 -1.03 20.27 -1.44
C ILE A 257 -0.45 21.32 -0.49
N GLY A 258 0.43 22.20 -0.98
CA GLY A 258 1.03 23.29 -0.21
C GLY A 258 0.01 24.33 0.24
N VAL A 259 0.32 25.00 1.34
CA VAL A 259 -0.46 26.16 1.79
C VAL A 259 -0.41 27.24 0.70
N ARG A 260 -1.54 27.83 0.36
CA ARG A 260 -1.62 28.88 -0.66
C ARG A 260 -0.76 30.08 -0.27
N PRO A 261 -0.14 30.79 -1.23
CA PRO A 261 0.70 31.96 -0.94
C PRO A 261 -0.04 33.09 -0.19
N ASP A 262 -1.33 33.27 -0.49
CA ASP A 262 -2.20 34.19 0.20
C ASP A 262 -2.38 33.84 1.69
N ALA A 263 -2.65 32.55 1.97
CA ALA A 263 -2.76 32.06 3.34
C ALA A 263 -1.44 32.19 4.14
N ILE A 264 -0.29 31.99 3.47
CA ILE A 264 1.04 32.19 4.09
C ILE A 264 1.23 33.71 4.44
N ALA A 265 0.85 34.58 3.53
CA ALA A 265 0.95 36.02 3.75
C ALA A 265 0.01 36.45 4.88
N GLU A 266 -1.23 35.99 4.89
CA GLU A 266 -2.25 36.25 5.89
C GLU A 266 -1.81 35.77 7.29
N GLU A 267 -1.29 34.55 7.37
CA GLU A 267 -0.73 33.99 8.60
C GLU A 267 0.50 34.80 9.08
N GLY A 268 1.35 35.23 8.16
CA GLY A 268 2.51 36.08 8.45
C GLY A 268 2.11 37.41 9.04
N GLU A 269 1.15 38.12 8.41
CA GLU A 269 0.61 39.40 8.88
C GLU A 269 -0.10 39.25 10.24
N PHE A 270 -0.87 38.20 10.40
CA PHE A 270 -1.54 37.89 11.67
C PHE A 270 -0.52 37.65 12.80
N ARG A 271 0.54 36.89 12.55
CA ARG A 271 1.61 36.65 13.54
C ARG A 271 2.32 37.90 13.93
N GLU A 272 2.63 38.78 12.97
CA GLU A 272 3.29 40.04 13.23
C GLU A 272 2.39 40.96 14.06
N ARG A 273 1.13 41.09 13.71
CA ARG A 273 0.13 41.86 14.44
C ARG A 273 -0.10 41.33 15.85
N LEU A 274 -0.21 39.99 16.01
CA LEU A 274 -0.29 39.36 17.32
C LEU A 274 0.94 39.68 18.18
N HIS A 275 2.14 39.58 17.58
CA HIS A 275 3.38 39.89 18.29
C HIS A 275 3.42 41.32 18.79
N GLN A 276 3.03 42.30 17.96
CA GLN A 276 2.94 43.73 18.35
C GLN A 276 1.95 43.93 19.50
N VAL A 277 0.77 43.29 19.43
CA VAL A 277 -0.25 43.36 20.48
C VAL A 277 0.26 42.76 21.80
N LEU A 278 0.96 41.61 21.74
CA LEU A 278 1.58 40.98 22.90
C LEU A 278 2.66 41.85 23.55
N LEU A 279 3.53 42.48 22.75
CA LEU A 279 4.53 43.42 23.25
C LEU A 279 3.88 44.62 23.93
N ALA A 280 2.85 45.21 23.32
CA ALA A 280 2.10 46.34 23.91
C ALA A 280 1.38 45.95 25.22
N PHE A 281 0.88 44.71 25.32
CA PHE A 281 0.35 44.20 26.57
C PHE A 281 1.42 44.03 27.64
N GLY A 282 2.60 43.47 27.31
CA GLY A 282 3.74 43.34 28.23
C GLY A 282 4.19 44.65 28.85
N GLN A 283 4.16 45.74 28.06
CA GLN A 283 4.53 47.09 28.57
C GLN A 283 3.55 47.66 29.63
N ARG A 284 2.30 47.14 29.63
CA ARG A 284 1.26 47.57 30.60
C ARG A 284 1.26 46.77 31.90
N LEU A 285 2.09 45.73 31.98
CA LEU A 285 2.17 44.85 33.15
C LEU A 285 3.14 45.43 34.21
N LYS A 286 2.85 45.13 35.49
CA LYS A 286 3.74 45.41 36.61
C LYS A 286 4.93 44.46 36.61
N ASP A 287 6.06 44.86 37.23
CA ASP A 287 7.33 44.14 37.17
C ASP A 287 7.25 42.64 37.39
N ARG A 288 6.53 42.18 38.40
CA ARG A 288 6.36 40.74 38.67
C ARG A 288 5.51 40.02 37.62
N GLU A 289 4.43 40.64 37.16
CA GLU A 289 3.54 40.12 36.12
C GLU A 289 4.25 40.14 34.76
N ARG A 290 5.08 41.14 34.52
CA ARG A 290 5.88 41.25 33.29
C ARG A 290 6.95 40.16 33.22
N GLN A 291 7.68 39.92 34.29
CA GLN A 291 8.67 38.84 34.35
C GLN A 291 8.01 37.48 34.14
N LEU A 292 6.85 37.22 34.73
CA LEU A 292 6.09 35.99 34.52
C LEU A 292 5.64 35.85 33.04
N PHE A 293 5.18 36.95 32.44
CA PHE A 293 4.77 36.99 31.03
C PHE A 293 5.95 36.68 30.09
N GLU A 294 7.08 37.40 30.27
CA GLU A 294 8.27 37.24 29.45
C GLU A 294 8.92 35.85 29.58
N GLN A 295 9.09 35.34 30.81
CA GLN A 295 9.83 34.11 31.09
C GLN A 295 9.01 32.81 30.89
N ARG A 296 7.68 32.91 30.82
CA ARG A 296 6.82 31.77 30.69
C ARG A 296 5.91 31.77 29.46
N LEU A 297 5.40 32.93 29.05
CA LEU A 297 4.44 33.00 27.94
C LEU A 297 5.08 33.43 26.60
N MET A 298 6.16 34.22 26.66
CA MET A 298 6.83 34.74 25.46
C MET A 298 8.05 33.92 25.04
N THR A 299 8.49 32.97 25.85
CA THR A 299 9.70 32.16 25.63
C THR A 299 9.32 30.78 25.10
N ASP A 300 10.16 30.22 24.21
CA ASP A 300 9.99 28.87 23.70
C ASP A 300 10.36 27.78 24.74
N ASP A 301 11.20 28.11 25.74
CA ASP A 301 11.55 27.30 26.90
C ASP A 301 10.97 27.90 28.19
N PRO A 302 9.74 27.56 28.58
CA PRO A 302 9.04 28.17 29.69
C PRO A 302 9.57 27.68 31.05
N ARG A 303 9.94 28.61 31.95
CA ARG A 303 10.30 28.26 33.31
C ARG A 303 9.14 27.65 34.08
N THR A 304 9.46 26.75 35.01
CA THR A 304 8.46 26.09 35.85
C THR A 304 7.86 27.08 36.88
N LEU A 305 6.61 26.81 37.28
CA LEU A 305 5.95 27.62 38.31
C LEU A 305 6.67 27.61 39.66
N GLN A 306 7.43 26.57 39.95
CA GLN A 306 8.25 26.42 41.13
C GLN A 306 9.44 27.42 41.10
N GLU A 307 10.21 27.38 40.01
CA GLU A 307 11.36 28.29 39.82
C GLU A 307 10.99 29.77 39.85
N LEU A 308 9.84 30.07 39.21
CA LEU A 308 9.31 31.46 39.27
C LEU A 308 8.80 31.85 40.66
N GLY A 309 8.19 30.87 41.38
CA GLY A 309 7.79 31.06 42.76
C GLY A 309 8.96 31.34 43.66
N ASP A 310 10.05 30.58 43.55
CA ASP A 310 11.28 30.76 44.31
C ASP A 310 11.94 32.10 43.98
N ALA A 311 11.98 32.51 42.70
CA ALA A 311 12.52 33.81 42.29
C ALA A 311 11.69 34.99 42.83
N PHE A 312 10.39 34.86 42.97
CA PHE A 312 9.49 35.88 43.49
C PHE A 312 9.30 35.84 45.02
N GLY A 313 9.83 34.82 45.70
CA GLY A 313 9.62 34.58 47.11
C GLY A 313 8.18 34.26 47.50
N ILE A 314 7.43 33.56 46.63
CA ILE A 314 6.01 33.16 46.78
C ILE A 314 5.82 31.68 46.54
N SER A 315 4.74 31.12 47.08
CA SER A 315 4.42 29.70 46.87
C SER A 315 4.02 29.44 45.42
N ARG A 316 4.29 28.20 44.96
CA ARG A 316 3.91 27.69 43.62
C ARG A 316 2.44 27.95 43.31
N GLU A 317 1.54 27.73 44.29
CA GLU A 317 0.10 27.96 44.10
C GLU A 317 -0.21 29.45 43.91
N ARG A 318 0.51 30.33 44.60
CA ARG A 318 0.34 31.78 44.40
C ARG A 318 0.82 32.22 43.00
N THR A 319 1.90 31.60 42.49
CA THR A 319 2.36 31.85 41.13
C THR A 319 1.35 31.40 40.11
N ARG A 320 0.72 30.21 40.32
CA ARG A 320 -0.37 29.72 39.48
C ARG A 320 -1.58 30.65 39.45
N GLN A 321 -1.97 31.20 40.60
CA GLN A 321 -3.06 32.19 40.67
C GLN A 321 -2.76 33.48 39.91
N LEU A 322 -1.49 33.92 39.96
CA LEU A 322 -1.04 35.07 39.18
C LEU A 322 -1.09 34.80 37.68
N GLU A 323 -0.61 33.62 37.26
CA GLU A 323 -0.69 33.16 35.86
C GLU A 323 -2.13 33.13 35.36
N MET A 324 -3.07 32.52 36.09
CA MET A 324 -4.49 32.47 35.71
C MET A 324 -5.09 33.87 35.55
N ARG A 325 -4.80 34.79 36.46
CA ARG A 325 -5.29 36.20 36.37
C ARG A 325 -4.68 36.92 35.15
N LEU A 326 -3.40 36.69 34.91
CA LEU A 326 -2.69 37.27 33.79
C LEU A 326 -3.28 36.76 32.46
N MET A 327 -3.54 35.46 32.35
CA MET A 327 -4.17 34.82 31.17
C MET A 327 -5.58 35.35 30.94
N ALA A 328 -6.39 35.53 31.96
CA ALA A 328 -7.73 36.13 31.82
C ALA A 328 -7.68 37.57 31.30
N ARG A 329 -6.74 38.38 31.81
CA ARG A 329 -6.52 39.74 31.33
C ARG A 329 -5.98 39.78 29.90
N LEU A 330 -5.04 38.88 29.56
CA LEU A 330 -4.50 38.74 28.21
C LEU A 330 -5.63 38.38 27.22
N LYS A 331 -6.46 37.37 27.54
CA LYS A 331 -7.57 36.97 26.69
C LYS A 331 -8.55 38.13 26.41
N THR A 332 -8.89 38.89 27.44
CA THR A 332 -9.75 40.09 27.27
C THR A 332 -9.08 41.15 26.40
N TYR A 333 -7.77 41.38 26.59
CA TYR A 333 -7.02 42.35 25.82
C TYR A 333 -6.87 41.96 24.35
N LEU A 334 -6.57 40.67 24.07
CA LEU A 334 -6.47 40.14 22.70
C LEU A 334 -7.80 40.25 21.96
N ARG A 335 -8.90 39.92 22.60
CA ARG A 335 -10.23 40.10 22.01
C ARG A 335 -10.57 41.55 21.68
N ALA A 336 -10.16 42.47 22.53
CA ALA A 336 -10.37 43.91 22.29
C ALA A 336 -9.47 44.47 21.17
N ALA A 337 -8.25 43.93 21.00
CA ALA A 337 -7.26 44.39 20.04
C ALA A 337 -7.36 43.76 18.65
N LEU A 338 -7.69 42.48 18.58
CA LEU A 338 -7.74 41.64 17.36
C LEU A 338 -9.17 41.38 16.88
N GLY A 339 -10.22 41.72 17.68
CA GLY A 339 -11.62 41.50 17.31
C GLY A 339 -11.95 40.02 17.12
N ASP A 340 -12.86 39.74 16.19
CA ASP A 340 -13.36 38.39 15.90
C ASP A 340 -12.32 37.49 15.21
N ALA A 341 -11.16 38.02 14.82
CA ALA A 341 -10.10 37.20 14.21
C ALA A 341 -9.58 36.07 15.13
N VAL A 342 -9.71 36.23 16.44
CA VAL A 342 -9.33 35.19 17.43
C VAL A 342 -10.38 34.04 17.50
N ASP A 343 -11.64 34.33 17.15
CA ASP A 343 -12.73 33.37 17.24
C ASP A 343 -12.89 32.53 15.92
N LEU A 344 -12.35 33.01 14.81
CA LEU A 344 -12.38 32.31 13.51
C LEU A 344 -11.48 31.09 13.49
N GLU A 345 -10.29 31.14 14.06
CA GLU A 345 -9.38 30.00 14.13
C GLU A 345 -9.88 28.86 15.03
N ALA A 346 -10.72 29.17 16.02
CA ALA A 346 -11.36 28.16 16.87
C ALA A 346 -12.45 27.34 16.13
N ARG A 347 -12.97 27.84 14.99
CA ARG A 347 -13.96 27.15 14.16
C ARG A 347 -13.36 26.19 13.16
N ASP A 348 -12.22 26.51 12.57
CA ASP A 348 -11.56 25.66 11.55
C ASP A 348 -10.83 24.45 12.16
N SER A 349 -10.48 24.49 13.45
CA SER A 349 -9.91 23.34 14.16
C SER A 349 -10.96 22.32 14.67
N ALA A 350 -12.25 22.61 14.52
CA ALA A 350 -13.36 21.77 14.95
C ALA A 350 -14.12 21.07 13.79
N ALA A 351 -13.71 21.33 12.53
CA ALA A 351 -14.21 20.68 11.34
C ALA A 351 -13.17 19.67 10.77
#